data_b125fd584398d32a8f423ad76393765c
#
_entry.id   b125fd584398d32a8f423ad76393765c
#
_cell.length_a   1.000
_cell.length_b   1.000
_cell.length_c   1.000
_cell.angle_alpha   90.00
_cell.angle_beta   90.00
_cell.angle_gamma   90.00
#
_symmetry.space_group_name_H-M   'P 1'
#
loop_
_entity.id
_entity.type
_entity.pdbx_description
1 polymer ?
#
loop_
_entity_poly.entity_id
_entity_poly.type
_entity_poly.pdbx_seq_one_letter_code
_entity_poly.pdbx_strand_id
1 'polypeptide(L)'
;MQISRERYDVVIIGSGGAGLRAALAAAEQGARPVVITKGQPQWSGGTLSAHYSFCAVLPTAIPGDSPEVFANDIMRSGEGISDPELVNVLAEKAGDAVAYAQSLGVKFDPAEEGGTTPHLGWLAGHTYARAVHVGNAVGRELIRVLLKAVRRAQIPIHAFTSATDLIVEDGVLKGVAAFHIPTGELRIYEAPAVIIAAGGGAQIYELNTNPMEATGDGYGIALRAGVELVDMEFVQHYPTVFVAPAGARGLMFNSGILIPKGA
;
A
#
# COMPACT_ATOMS: atom_id res chain seq x y z
N MET A 1 21.63 24.19 -13.86
CA MET A 1 20.69 23.18 -13.32
C MET A 1 19.92 22.61 -14.51
N GLN A 2 19.96 21.31 -14.71
CA GLN A 2 19.27 20.66 -15.83
C GLN A 2 17.80 20.45 -15.43
N ILE A 3 16.87 20.75 -16.33
CA ILE A 3 15.43 20.54 -16.14
C ILE A 3 14.95 19.68 -17.30
N SER A 4 14.37 18.52 -16.98
CA SER A 4 13.68 17.70 -17.97
C SER A 4 12.16 17.86 -17.85
N ARG A 5 11.45 17.69 -18.97
CA ARG A 5 9.99 17.72 -19.02
C ARG A 5 9.48 16.52 -19.77
N GLU A 6 8.51 15.84 -19.18
CA GLU A 6 7.87 14.67 -19.76
C GLU A 6 6.35 14.78 -19.58
N ARG A 7 5.59 14.25 -20.53
CA ARG A 7 4.12 14.33 -20.51
C ARG A 7 3.49 12.96 -20.46
N TYR A 8 2.55 12.80 -19.53
CA TYR A 8 1.77 11.59 -19.29
C TYR A 8 0.29 11.93 -19.09
N ASP A 9 -0.57 10.93 -19.06
CA ASP A 9 -1.97 11.13 -18.74
C ASP A 9 -2.20 11.07 -17.21
N VAL A 10 -1.40 10.25 -16.52
CA VAL A 10 -1.45 10.11 -15.05
C VAL A 10 -0.04 9.97 -14.50
N VAL A 11 0.30 10.72 -13.45
CA VAL A 11 1.50 10.52 -12.65
C VAL A 11 1.12 9.83 -11.34
N ILE A 12 1.80 8.75 -11.03
CA ILE A 12 1.62 8.01 -9.78
C ILE A 12 2.85 8.24 -8.89
N ILE A 13 2.64 8.79 -7.71
CA ILE A 13 3.70 9.06 -6.73
C ILE A 13 3.77 7.88 -5.75
N GLY A 14 4.78 7.04 -5.90
CA GLY A 14 5.03 5.86 -5.08
C GLY A 14 4.86 4.54 -5.82
N SER A 15 5.77 3.59 -5.57
CA SER A 15 5.81 2.26 -6.19
C SER A 15 5.47 1.13 -5.20
N GLY A 16 4.75 1.43 -4.14
CA GLY A 16 4.15 0.44 -3.27
C GLY A 16 2.97 -0.29 -3.94
N GLY A 17 2.33 -1.19 -3.23
CA GLY A 17 1.19 -1.97 -3.76
C GLY A 17 0.09 -1.09 -4.35
N ALA A 18 -0.27 0.00 -3.66
CA ALA A 18 -1.29 0.95 -4.13
C ALA A 18 -0.88 1.63 -5.45
N GLY A 19 0.36 2.16 -5.52
CA GLY A 19 0.84 2.85 -6.71
C GLY A 19 0.97 1.93 -7.92
N LEU A 20 1.53 0.74 -7.75
CA LEU A 20 1.66 -0.24 -8.84
C LEU A 20 0.28 -0.71 -9.33
N ARG A 21 -0.68 -0.93 -8.41
CA ARG A 21 -2.06 -1.30 -8.81
C ARG A 21 -2.76 -0.14 -9.54
N ALA A 22 -2.57 1.09 -9.06
CA ALA A 22 -3.11 2.28 -9.72
C ALA A 22 -2.56 2.46 -11.14
N ALA A 23 -1.25 2.24 -11.33
CA ALA A 23 -0.60 2.30 -12.63
C ALA A 23 -1.18 1.27 -13.62
N LEU A 24 -1.38 0.03 -13.15
CA LEU A 24 -2.03 -1.02 -13.96
C LEU A 24 -3.48 -0.65 -14.30
N ALA A 25 -4.25 -0.16 -13.32
CA ALA A 25 -5.63 0.26 -13.55
C ALA A 25 -5.74 1.39 -14.57
N ALA A 26 -4.86 2.39 -14.47
CA ALA A 26 -4.82 3.49 -15.44
C ALA A 26 -4.52 2.98 -16.86
N ALA A 27 -3.53 2.10 -17.00
CA ALA A 27 -3.18 1.50 -18.28
C ALA A 27 -4.31 0.60 -18.85
N GLU A 28 -4.98 -0.16 -17.99
CA GLU A 28 -6.16 -0.98 -18.35
C GLU A 28 -7.31 -0.12 -18.93
N GLN A 29 -7.39 1.15 -18.54
CA GLN A 29 -8.33 2.14 -19.06
C GLN A 29 -7.78 2.94 -20.27
N GLY A 30 -6.64 2.57 -20.81
CA GLY A 30 -6.04 3.20 -22.00
C GLY A 30 -5.24 4.49 -21.72
N ALA A 31 -5.06 4.88 -20.45
CA ALA A 31 -4.21 6.01 -20.10
C ALA A 31 -2.72 5.63 -20.19
N ARG A 32 -1.85 6.63 -20.35
CA ARG A 32 -0.38 6.50 -20.28
C ARG A 32 0.12 6.93 -18.91
N PRO A 33 0.23 6.01 -17.93
CA PRO A 33 0.75 6.34 -16.63
C PRO A 33 2.27 6.35 -16.58
N VAL A 34 2.82 7.08 -15.60
CA VAL A 34 4.20 6.95 -15.12
C VAL A 34 4.21 6.80 -13.61
N VAL A 35 5.06 5.94 -13.11
CA VAL A 35 5.31 5.83 -11.67
C VAL A 35 6.61 6.54 -11.33
N ILE A 36 6.57 7.46 -10.38
CA ILE A 36 7.77 8.07 -9.81
C ILE A 36 7.94 7.62 -8.37
N THR A 37 9.14 7.30 -7.97
CA THR A 37 9.41 6.77 -6.62
C THR A 37 10.79 7.15 -6.15
N LYS A 38 10.91 7.57 -4.89
CA LYS A 38 12.20 7.98 -4.32
C LYS A 38 13.13 6.81 -3.99
N GLY A 39 12.59 5.61 -3.83
CA GLY A 39 13.38 4.41 -3.57
C GLY A 39 13.51 3.49 -4.80
N GLN A 40 14.13 2.35 -4.58
CA GLN A 40 14.19 1.26 -5.56
C GLN A 40 12.89 0.45 -5.48
N PRO A 41 12.08 0.32 -6.54
CA PRO A 41 10.74 -0.26 -6.48
C PRO A 41 10.65 -1.65 -5.84
N GLN A 42 11.67 -2.48 -6.04
CA GLN A 42 11.71 -3.86 -5.53
C GLN A 42 12.29 -3.98 -4.10
N TRP A 43 12.77 -2.86 -3.53
CA TRP A 43 13.47 -2.85 -2.23
C TRP A 43 12.95 -1.78 -1.27
N SER A 44 11.92 -1.05 -1.63
CA SER A 44 11.38 0.07 -0.85
C SER A 44 9.86 0.01 -0.71
N GLY A 45 9.37 0.71 0.30
CA GLY A 45 7.94 0.90 0.55
C GLY A 45 7.32 -0.10 1.54
N GLY A 46 6.29 0.35 2.23
CA GLY A 46 5.62 -0.38 3.31
C GLY A 46 5.00 -1.71 2.88
N THR A 47 4.55 -1.83 1.63
CA THR A 47 4.00 -3.11 1.13
C THR A 47 5.04 -4.21 1.14
N LEU A 48 6.30 -3.91 0.77
CA LEU A 48 7.37 -4.90 0.75
C LEU A 48 7.64 -5.48 2.15
N SER A 49 7.51 -4.66 3.19
CA SER A 49 7.70 -5.04 4.58
C SER A 49 6.46 -5.63 5.26
N ALA A 50 5.33 -5.75 4.54
CA ALA A 50 4.15 -6.40 5.06
C ALA A 50 4.36 -7.92 5.15
N HIS A 51 4.49 -8.42 6.36
CA HIS A 51 4.88 -9.80 6.62
C HIS A 51 3.68 -10.76 6.66
N TYR A 52 2.55 -10.31 7.19
CA TYR A 52 1.47 -11.21 7.57
C TYR A 52 0.52 -11.57 6.44
N SER A 53 -0.48 -10.77 6.27
CA SER A 53 -1.66 -11.13 5.49
C SER A 53 -2.45 -9.88 5.14
N PHE A 54 -3.45 -10.04 4.30
CA PHE A 54 -4.56 -9.13 4.23
C PHE A 54 -5.88 -9.90 4.30
N CYS A 55 -6.92 -9.25 4.80
CA CYS A 55 -8.19 -9.89 5.09
C CYS A 55 -9.18 -9.71 3.96
N ALA A 56 -9.89 -10.78 3.62
CA ALA A 56 -10.95 -10.76 2.62
C ALA A 56 -11.99 -11.82 2.91
N VAL A 57 -13.24 -11.51 2.63
CA VAL A 57 -14.30 -12.52 2.53
C VAL A 57 -14.16 -13.20 1.17
N LEU A 58 -13.94 -14.51 1.18
CA LEU A 58 -13.85 -15.30 -0.04
C LEU A 58 -15.15 -16.07 -0.28
N PRO A 59 -15.63 -16.17 -1.53
CA PRO A 59 -16.95 -16.75 -1.85
C PRO A 59 -17.19 -18.18 -1.36
N THR A 60 -16.12 -18.93 -1.10
CA THR A 60 -16.17 -20.37 -0.78
C THR A 60 -15.71 -20.70 0.63
N ALA A 61 -15.39 -19.68 1.47
CA ALA A 61 -14.53 -19.96 2.61
C ALA A 61 -15.27 -20.44 3.86
N ILE A 62 -16.19 -19.66 4.40
CA ILE A 62 -16.76 -19.98 5.74
C ILE A 62 -18.26 -19.72 5.73
N PRO A 63 -19.10 -20.74 6.06
CA PRO A 63 -20.53 -20.54 6.19
C PRO A 63 -20.87 -19.47 7.23
N GLY A 64 -21.69 -18.51 6.83
CA GLY A 64 -22.12 -17.41 7.69
C GLY A 64 -21.23 -16.16 7.63
N ASP A 65 -20.08 -16.21 6.97
CA ASP A 65 -19.28 -15.02 6.71
C ASP A 65 -19.80 -14.24 5.50
N SER A 66 -19.70 -12.91 5.57
CA SER A 66 -20.12 -12.01 4.50
C SER A 66 -19.35 -10.69 4.57
N PRO A 67 -19.35 -9.89 3.48
CA PRO A 67 -18.81 -8.53 3.52
C PRO A 67 -19.45 -7.67 4.62
N GLU A 68 -20.73 -7.87 4.90
CA GLU A 68 -21.49 -7.18 5.92
C GLU A 68 -20.98 -7.50 7.34
N VAL A 69 -20.72 -8.80 7.61
CA VAL A 69 -20.10 -9.23 8.88
C VAL A 69 -18.68 -8.67 9.00
N PHE A 70 -17.94 -8.64 7.89
CA PHE A 70 -16.59 -8.06 7.89
C PHE A 70 -16.62 -6.54 8.12
N ALA A 71 -17.53 -5.82 7.48
CA ALA A 71 -17.74 -4.39 7.73
C ALA A 71 -18.07 -4.11 9.20
N ASN A 72 -18.95 -4.91 9.80
CA ASN A 72 -19.30 -4.78 11.23
C ASN A 72 -18.07 -5.04 12.14
N ASP A 73 -17.20 -5.99 11.81
CA ASP A 73 -15.96 -6.22 12.55
C ASP A 73 -15.02 -4.99 12.48
N ILE A 74 -14.90 -4.36 11.30
CA ILE A 74 -14.08 -3.16 11.12
C ILE A 74 -14.68 -1.98 11.91
N MET A 75 -15.99 -1.74 11.81
CA MET A 75 -16.67 -0.67 12.54
C MET A 75 -16.52 -0.84 14.05
N ARG A 76 -16.66 -2.07 14.56
CA ARG A 76 -16.46 -2.37 15.97
C ARG A 76 -15.02 -2.13 16.41
N SER A 77 -14.03 -2.54 15.62
CA SER A 77 -12.61 -2.32 15.92
C SER A 77 -12.21 -0.85 15.83
N GLY A 78 -12.88 -0.08 14.99
CA GLY A 78 -12.69 1.36 14.85
C GLY A 78 -13.48 2.19 15.88
N GLU A 79 -14.14 1.57 16.88
CA GLU A 79 -14.88 2.24 17.94
C GLU A 79 -15.90 3.28 17.39
N GLY A 80 -16.40 3.05 16.17
CA GLY A 80 -17.41 3.89 15.53
C GLY A 80 -16.90 5.17 14.86
N ILE A 81 -15.58 5.40 14.80
CA ILE A 81 -15.00 6.56 14.10
C ILE A 81 -14.65 6.28 12.64
N SER A 82 -14.69 5.02 12.21
CA SER A 82 -14.45 4.68 10.81
C SER A 82 -15.57 5.18 9.90
N ASP A 83 -15.22 5.63 8.70
CA ASP A 83 -16.20 6.01 7.67
C ASP A 83 -16.95 4.77 7.16
N PRO A 84 -18.27 4.66 7.35
CA PRO A 84 -19.04 3.47 6.97
C PRO A 84 -19.04 3.19 5.46
N GLU A 85 -18.98 4.22 4.62
CA GLU A 85 -18.98 4.05 3.15
C GLU A 85 -17.66 3.42 2.71
N LEU A 86 -16.53 3.92 3.21
CA LEU A 86 -15.21 3.35 2.93
C LEU A 86 -15.06 1.94 3.48
N VAL A 87 -15.59 1.67 4.67
CA VAL A 87 -15.59 0.34 5.28
C VAL A 87 -16.37 -0.65 4.42
N ASN A 88 -17.54 -0.29 3.94
CA ASN A 88 -18.35 -1.15 3.06
C ASN A 88 -17.63 -1.43 1.75
N VAL A 89 -17.06 -0.41 1.09
CA VAL A 89 -16.27 -0.58 -0.14
C VAL A 89 -15.10 -1.54 0.09
N LEU A 90 -14.38 -1.39 1.20
CA LEU A 90 -13.26 -2.27 1.54
C LEU A 90 -13.73 -3.72 1.73
N ALA A 91 -14.79 -3.93 2.52
CA ALA A 91 -15.31 -5.25 2.82
C ALA A 91 -15.82 -5.98 1.57
N GLU A 92 -16.52 -5.27 0.68
CA GLU A 92 -17.04 -5.82 -0.57
C GLU A 92 -15.95 -6.12 -1.60
N LYS A 93 -14.92 -5.25 -1.70
CA LYS A 93 -13.88 -5.34 -2.74
C LYS A 93 -12.64 -6.14 -2.33
N ALA A 94 -12.50 -6.49 -1.07
CA ALA A 94 -11.33 -7.24 -0.60
C ALA A 94 -11.19 -8.62 -1.30
N GLY A 95 -12.29 -9.32 -1.54
CA GLY A 95 -12.30 -10.59 -2.29
C GLY A 95 -11.82 -10.42 -3.73
N ASP A 96 -12.27 -9.37 -4.42
CA ASP A 96 -11.82 -9.02 -5.78
C ASP A 96 -10.30 -8.77 -5.81
N ALA A 97 -9.76 -8.12 -4.77
CA ALA A 97 -8.33 -7.85 -4.66
C ALA A 97 -7.51 -9.15 -4.49
N VAL A 98 -8.02 -10.14 -3.74
CA VAL A 98 -7.40 -11.47 -3.64
C VAL A 98 -7.41 -12.16 -5.01
N ALA A 99 -8.56 -12.20 -5.68
CA ALA A 99 -8.70 -12.82 -7.00
C ALA A 99 -7.78 -12.14 -8.03
N TYR A 100 -7.68 -10.82 -8.01
CA TYR A 100 -6.76 -10.08 -8.87
C TYR A 100 -5.29 -10.46 -8.58
N ALA A 101 -4.88 -10.53 -7.32
CA ALA A 101 -3.54 -10.94 -6.96
C ALA A 101 -3.22 -12.38 -7.44
N GLN A 102 -4.18 -13.30 -7.32
CA GLN A 102 -4.05 -14.67 -7.85
C GLN A 102 -3.92 -14.68 -9.38
N SER A 103 -4.69 -13.85 -10.08
CA SER A 103 -4.61 -13.74 -11.55
C SER A 103 -3.24 -13.25 -12.04
N LEU A 104 -2.54 -12.44 -11.23
CA LEU A 104 -1.17 -12.00 -11.48
C LEU A 104 -0.13 -13.06 -11.11
N GLY A 105 -0.53 -14.14 -10.45
CA GLY A 105 0.31 -15.27 -10.10
C GLY A 105 0.78 -15.31 -8.64
N VAL A 106 0.09 -14.63 -7.73
CA VAL A 106 0.26 -14.87 -6.28
C VAL A 106 -0.26 -16.26 -5.96
N LYS A 107 0.56 -17.04 -5.29
CA LYS A 107 0.18 -18.33 -4.73
C LYS A 107 0.05 -18.17 -3.22
N PHE A 108 -1.17 -17.96 -2.76
CA PHE A 108 -1.43 -17.99 -1.33
C PHE A 108 -1.25 -19.41 -0.77
N ASP A 109 -0.89 -19.49 0.49
CA ASP A 109 -0.78 -20.77 1.16
C ASP A 109 -2.13 -21.50 1.10
N PRO A 110 -2.18 -22.73 0.63
CA PRO A 110 -3.43 -23.44 0.41
C PRO A 110 -4.02 -23.98 1.71
N ALA A 111 -5.35 -24.08 1.76
CA ALA A 111 -6.07 -24.71 2.88
C ALA A 111 -5.77 -26.20 3.00
N GLU A 112 -5.54 -26.86 1.86
CA GLU A 112 -5.17 -28.28 1.78
C GLU A 112 -3.93 -28.43 0.88
N GLU A 113 -3.10 -29.39 1.17
CA GLU A 113 -1.89 -29.67 0.39
C GLU A 113 -2.24 -29.93 -1.09
N GLY A 114 -1.59 -29.16 -2.00
CA GLY A 114 -1.87 -29.23 -3.43
C GLY A 114 -3.14 -28.52 -3.89
N GLY A 115 -3.91 -27.95 -2.98
CA GLY A 115 -5.13 -27.17 -3.29
C GLY A 115 -4.84 -25.78 -3.84
N THR A 116 -5.88 -25.13 -4.35
CA THR A 116 -5.83 -23.73 -4.85
C THR A 116 -6.61 -22.75 -3.98
N THR A 117 -7.48 -23.25 -3.10
CA THR A 117 -8.23 -22.44 -2.14
C THR A 117 -7.27 -21.92 -1.07
N PRO A 118 -7.19 -20.60 -0.85
CA PRO A 118 -6.32 -20.04 0.18
C PRO A 118 -6.71 -20.53 1.58
N HIS A 119 -5.72 -20.82 2.40
CA HIS A 119 -5.90 -20.95 3.84
C HIS A 119 -6.24 -19.57 4.42
N LEU A 120 -7.20 -19.57 5.35
CA LEU A 120 -7.61 -18.35 6.05
C LEU A 120 -7.14 -18.41 7.50
N GLY A 121 -6.24 -17.50 7.84
CA GLY A 121 -5.78 -17.31 9.21
C GLY A 121 -6.75 -16.49 10.04
N TRP A 122 -6.73 -16.72 11.36
CA TRP A 122 -7.49 -15.96 12.33
C TRP A 122 -6.69 -14.73 12.78
N LEU A 123 -7.35 -13.57 12.81
CA LEU A 123 -6.80 -12.35 13.42
C LEU A 123 -7.74 -11.83 14.52
N ALA A 124 -7.16 -11.16 15.52
CA ALA A 124 -7.94 -10.54 16.59
C ALA A 124 -8.92 -9.49 16.02
N GLY A 125 -10.09 -9.39 16.65
CA GLY A 125 -11.15 -8.48 16.21
C GLY A 125 -12.07 -9.00 15.11
N HIS A 126 -11.72 -10.13 14.47
CA HIS A 126 -12.54 -10.74 13.42
C HIS A 126 -13.51 -11.79 13.97
N THR A 127 -14.74 -11.80 13.47
CA THR A 127 -15.74 -12.84 13.77
C THR A 127 -15.39 -14.16 13.06
N TYR A 128 -14.77 -14.10 11.88
CA TYR A 128 -14.35 -15.25 11.09
C TYR A 128 -12.88 -15.13 10.66
N ALA A 129 -12.25 -16.25 10.35
CA ALA A 129 -10.91 -16.28 9.77
C ALA A 129 -10.95 -15.73 8.34
N ARG A 130 -10.14 -14.70 8.03
CA ARG A 130 -10.16 -14.03 6.72
C ARG A 130 -8.78 -13.69 6.18
N ALA A 131 -7.73 -13.99 6.94
CA ALA A 131 -6.39 -13.59 6.59
C ALA A 131 -5.77 -14.51 5.55
N VAL A 132 -5.65 -14.06 4.30
CA VAL A 132 -4.89 -14.75 3.26
C VAL A 132 -3.41 -14.42 3.41
N HIS A 133 -2.52 -15.39 3.23
CA HIS A 133 -1.10 -15.23 3.48
C HIS A 133 -0.23 -16.03 2.50
N VAL A 134 1.06 -15.69 2.44
CA VAL A 134 2.12 -16.44 1.76
C VAL A 134 3.26 -16.55 2.78
N GLY A 135 3.20 -17.55 3.66
CA GLY A 135 4.06 -17.62 4.84
C GLY A 135 4.06 -16.27 5.58
N ASN A 136 5.26 -15.71 5.78
CA ASN A 136 5.47 -14.37 6.35
C ASN A 136 5.93 -13.36 5.30
N ALA A 137 5.49 -13.47 4.05
CA ALA A 137 6.06 -12.71 2.93
C ALA A 137 5.01 -12.21 1.92
N VAL A 138 3.74 -12.07 2.33
CA VAL A 138 2.65 -11.68 1.43
C VAL A 138 2.93 -10.37 0.69
N GLY A 139 3.49 -9.37 1.37
CA GLY A 139 3.81 -8.07 0.75
C GLY A 139 4.92 -8.18 -0.30
N ARG A 140 5.94 -8.99 -0.02
CA ARG A 140 7.02 -9.26 -0.98
C ARG A 140 6.50 -9.95 -2.23
N GLU A 141 5.60 -10.91 -2.06
CA GLU A 141 4.99 -11.63 -3.17
C GLU A 141 4.08 -10.71 -4.01
N LEU A 142 3.29 -9.86 -3.37
CA LEU A 142 2.48 -8.84 -4.06
C LEU A 142 3.35 -7.89 -4.89
N ILE A 143 4.41 -7.32 -4.31
CA ILE A 143 5.33 -6.44 -5.04
C ILE A 143 5.97 -7.17 -6.23
N ARG A 144 6.38 -8.42 -6.05
CA ARG A 144 6.98 -9.24 -7.12
C ARG A 144 6.04 -9.38 -8.33
N VAL A 145 4.78 -9.73 -8.11
CA VAL A 145 3.82 -9.93 -9.21
C VAL A 145 3.37 -8.62 -9.82
N LEU A 146 3.12 -7.57 -9.01
CA LEU A 146 2.73 -6.26 -9.49
C LEU A 146 3.83 -5.62 -10.36
N LEU A 147 5.09 -5.65 -9.92
CA LEU A 147 6.21 -5.16 -10.70
C LEU A 147 6.37 -5.92 -12.03
N LYS A 148 6.17 -7.25 -12.00
CA LYS A 148 6.19 -8.06 -13.21
C LYS A 148 5.08 -7.64 -14.19
N ALA A 149 3.88 -7.37 -13.69
CA ALA A 149 2.75 -6.90 -14.49
C ALA A 149 3.00 -5.49 -15.07
N VAL A 150 3.48 -4.54 -14.25
CA VAL A 150 3.82 -3.19 -14.69
C VAL A 150 4.90 -3.21 -15.78
N ARG A 151 5.94 -4.05 -15.64
CA ARG A 151 6.98 -4.21 -16.68
C ARG A 151 6.42 -4.81 -17.97
N ARG A 152 5.51 -5.79 -17.87
CA ARG A 152 4.83 -6.38 -19.05
C ARG A 152 3.95 -5.36 -19.78
N ALA A 153 3.28 -4.50 -19.02
CA ALA A 153 2.49 -3.40 -19.55
C ALA A 153 3.35 -2.22 -20.07
N GLN A 154 4.68 -2.33 -19.99
CA GLN A 154 5.63 -1.30 -20.42
C GLN A 154 5.42 0.07 -19.75
N ILE A 155 4.87 0.09 -18.54
CA ILE A 155 4.67 1.31 -17.77
C ILE A 155 6.04 1.78 -17.22
N PRO A 156 6.47 3.02 -17.51
CA PRO A 156 7.73 3.54 -17.00
C PRO A 156 7.70 3.73 -15.48
N ILE A 157 8.80 3.36 -14.84
CA ILE A 157 9.04 3.61 -13.42
C ILE A 157 10.33 4.40 -13.29
N HIS A 158 10.23 5.63 -12.81
CA HIS A 158 11.37 6.50 -12.53
C HIS A 158 11.77 6.37 -11.07
N ALA A 159 12.71 5.47 -10.81
CA ALA A 159 13.28 5.25 -9.49
C ALA A 159 14.16 6.44 -9.07
N PHE A 160 14.45 6.52 -7.77
CA PHE A 160 15.27 7.58 -7.18
C PHE A 160 14.79 8.98 -7.55
N THR A 161 13.49 9.14 -7.80
CA THR A 161 12.85 10.38 -8.17
C THR A 161 11.86 10.78 -7.07
N SER A 162 12.20 11.84 -6.36
CA SER A 162 11.38 12.36 -5.26
C SER A 162 10.45 13.46 -5.78
N ALA A 163 9.14 13.23 -5.69
CA ALA A 163 8.16 14.29 -5.90
C ALA A 163 8.31 15.33 -4.80
N THR A 164 8.21 16.60 -5.17
CA THR A 164 8.26 17.72 -4.22
C THR A 164 6.93 18.44 -4.12
N ASP A 165 6.30 18.73 -5.24
CA ASP A 165 5.08 19.53 -5.27
C ASP A 165 4.17 19.14 -6.42
N LEU A 166 2.87 19.38 -6.26
CA LEU A 166 1.93 19.42 -7.36
C LEU A 166 2.02 20.82 -8.03
N ILE A 167 2.03 20.82 -9.33
CA ILE A 167 1.99 22.06 -10.13
C ILE A 167 0.51 22.38 -10.36
N VAL A 168 0.03 23.43 -9.72
CA VAL A 168 -1.35 23.90 -9.85
C VAL A 168 -1.32 25.36 -10.35
N GLU A 169 -2.00 25.61 -11.46
CA GLU A 169 -2.12 26.95 -12.07
C GLU A 169 -3.61 27.28 -12.21
N ASP A 170 -4.03 28.41 -11.65
CA ASP A 170 -5.43 28.85 -11.65
C ASP A 170 -6.42 27.79 -11.14
N GLY A 171 -6.03 27.05 -10.08
CA GLY A 171 -6.82 25.98 -9.50
C GLY A 171 -6.86 24.67 -10.33
N VAL A 172 -6.11 24.59 -11.41
CA VAL A 172 -6.05 23.42 -12.30
C VAL A 172 -4.71 22.72 -12.15
N LEU A 173 -4.75 21.41 -11.87
CA LEU A 173 -3.57 20.57 -11.82
C LEU A 173 -2.91 20.49 -13.21
N LYS A 174 -1.60 20.75 -13.26
CA LYS A 174 -0.78 20.68 -14.48
C LYS A 174 0.24 19.53 -14.42
N GLY A 175 0.58 19.04 -13.23
CA GLY A 175 1.55 17.95 -13.09
C GLY A 175 2.25 17.92 -11.75
N VAL A 176 3.45 17.38 -11.76
CA VAL A 176 4.30 17.14 -10.57
C VAL A 176 5.69 17.70 -10.83
N ALA A 177 6.21 18.46 -9.86
CA ALA A 177 7.62 18.78 -9.76
C ALA A 177 8.33 17.69 -8.93
N ALA A 178 9.49 17.26 -9.41
CA ALA A 178 10.29 16.24 -8.76
C ALA A 178 11.78 16.50 -9.00
N PHE A 179 12.64 15.81 -8.28
CA PHE A 179 14.06 15.77 -8.57
C PHE A 179 14.60 14.34 -8.54
N HIS A 180 15.59 14.08 -9.38
CA HIS A 180 16.30 12.82 -9.36
C HIS A 180 17.39 12.87 -8.29
N ILE A 181 17.24 12.05 -7.25
CA ILE A 181 18.07 12.10 -6.03
C ILE A 181 19.58 12.02 -6.32
N PRO A 182 20.07 11.05 -7.15
CA PRO A 182 21.50 10.91 -7.38
C PRO A 182 22.16 12.09 -8.13
N THR A 183 21.43 12.80 -8.99
CA THR A 183 22.01 13.84 -9.87
C THR A 183 21.57 15.25 -9.51
N GLY A 184 20.52 15.41 -8.70
CA GLY A 184 19.89 16.70 -8.45
C GLY A 184 19.17 17.31 -9.66
N GLU A 185 18.97 16.55 -10.74
CA GLU A 185 18.21 16.96 -11.92
C GLU A 185 16.76 17.24 -11.54
N LEU A 186 16.26 18.42 -11.90
CA LEU A 186 14.84 18.74 -11.76
C LEU A 186 14.04 18.08 -12.88
N ARG A 187 12.90 17.50 -12.51
CA ARG A 187 11.99 16.82 -13.44
C ARG A 187 10.58 17.36 -13.29
N ILE A 188 10.00 17.75 -14.39
CA ILE A 188 8.61 18.16 -14.48
C ILE A 188 7.83 17.09 -15.23
N TYR A 189 6.87 16.52 -14.55
CA TYR A 189 5.93 15.55 -15.12
C TYR A 189 4.60 16.25 -15.38
N GLU A 190 4.35 16.60 -16.64
CA GLU A 190 3.09 17.24 -17.05
C GLU A 190 1.99 16.18 -17.15
N ALA A 191 0.91 16.37 -16.41
CA ALA A 191 -0.25 15.46 -16.44
C ALA A 191 -1.51 16.13 -15.88
N PRO A 192 -2.70 15.83 -16.43
CA PRO A 192 -3.96 16.33 -15.90
C PRO A 192 -4.42 15.59 -14.63
N ALA A 193 -3.82 14.47 -14.29
CA ALA A 193 -4.15 13.69 -13.11
C ALA A 193 -2.92 13.18 -12.37
N VAL A 194 -3.01 13.17 -11.04
CA VAL A 194 -1.96 12.64 -10.15
C VAL A 194 -2.58 11.74 -9.11
N ILE A 195 -1.98 10.58 -8.89
CA ILE A 195 -2.35 9.66 -7.80
C ILE A 195 -1.23 9.69 -6.77
N ILE A 196 -1.52 10.16 -5.56
CA ILE A 196 -0.59 10.14 -4.44
C ILE A 196 -0.72 8.77 -3.74
N ALA A 197 0.28 7.93 -3.91
CA ALA A 197 0.42 6.61 -3.30
C ALA A 197 1.74 6.48 -2.53
N ALA A 198 2.18 7.59 -1.92
CA ALA A 198 3.50 7.77 -1.31
C ALA A 198 3.69 7.06 0.04
N GLY A 199 2.67 6.38 0.55
CA GLY A 199 2.70 5.72 1.85
C GLY A 199 2.58 6.68 3.03
N GLY A 200 2.98 6.23 4.20
CA GLY A 200 2.83 6.96 5.45
C GLY A 200 4.02 7.84 5.83
N GLY A 201 3.99 8.36 7.07
CA GLY A 201 4.98 9.29 7.61
C GLY A 201 5.67 8.81 8.90
N ALA A 202 5.74 7.50 9.14
CA ALA A 202 6.22 6.97 10.42
C ALA A 202 7.70 7.30 10.73
N GLN A 203 8.50 7.69 9.73
CA GLN A 203 9.91 8.08 9.93
C GLN A 203 10.09 9.40 10.69
N ILE A 204 9.03 10.12 11.00
CA ILE A 204 9.09 11.26 11.95
C ILE A 204 9.28 10.80 13.40
N TYR A 205 9.06 9.52 13.69
CA TYR A 205 9.24 8.92 15.03
C TYR A 205 10.55 8.14 15.10
N GLU A 206 11.24 8.27 16.23
CA GLU A 206 12.54 7.60 16.47
C GLU A 206 12.43 6.06 16.40
N LEU A 207 11.32 5.51 16.93
CA LEU A 207 11.03 4.09 16.90
C LEU A 207 9.81 3.85 16.00
N ASN A 208 10.02 3.13 14.93
CA ASN A 208 8.94 2.77 14.02
C ASN A 208 9.29 1.46 13.29
N THR A 209 8.27 0.85 12.67
CA THR A 209 8.38 -0.42 11.92
C THR A 209 8.35 -0.21 10.41
N ASN A 210 8.33 1.05 9.96
CA ASN A 210 8.15 1.40 8.56
C ASN A 210 9.50 1.51 7.83
N PRO A 211 9.50 1.37 6.50
CA PRO A 211 10.71 1.58 5.71
C PRO A 211 11.18 3.05 5.76
N MET A 212 12.46 3.25 5.50
CA MET A 212 13.11 4.57 5.61
C MET A 212 12.51 5.63 4.66
N GLU A 213 11.82 5.21 3.63
CA GLU A 213 11.15 6.11 2.68
C GLU A 213 9.81 6.64 3.21
N ALA A 214 9.28 6.14 4.32
CA ALA A 214 8.00 6.56 4.89
C ALA A 214 8.12 7.90 5.66
N THR A 215 8.48 8.97 4.97
CA THR A 215 8.78 10.30 5.52
C THR A 215 7.61 11.29 5.44
N GLY A 216 6.42 10.86 4.97
CA GLY A 216 5.23 11.71 4.95
C GLY A 216 5.16 12.71 3.80
N ASP A 217 5.97 12.55 2.76
CA ASP A 217 6.03 13.48 1.64
C ASP A 217 4.66 13.70 0.98
N GLY A 218 3.87 12.62 0.85
CA GLY A 218 2.53 12.69 0.26
C GLY A 218 1.60 13.66 0.98
N TYR A 219 1.64 13.69 2.32
CA TYR A 219 0.86 14.63 3.12
C TYR A 219 1.32 16.07 2.87
N GLY A 220 2.63 16.32 2.89
CA GLY A 220 3.18 17.65 2.64
C GLY A 220 2.86 18.18 1.24
N ILE A 221 2.96 17.34 0.22
CA ILE A 221 2.63 17.67 -1.18
C ILE A 221 1.13 18.00 -1.30
N ALA A 222 0.26 17.17 -0.74
CA ALA A 222 -1.17 17.37 -0.77
C ALA A 222 -1.59 18.68 -0.07
N LEU A 223 -1.06 18.92 1.14
CA LEU A 223 -1.36 20.10 1.94
C LEU A 223 -0.94 21.40 1.22
N ARG A 224 0.27 21.44 0.62
CA ARG A 224 0.74 22.60 -0.14
C ARG A 224 -0.10 22.89 -1.38
N ALA A 225 -0.72 21.85 -1.93
CA ALA A 225 -1.64 21.98 -3.06
C ALA A 225 -3.07 22.37 -2.66
N GLY A 226 -3.35 22.55 -1.36
CA GLY A 226 -4.66 22.90 -0.84
C GLY A 226 -5.62 21.72 -0.69
N VAL A 227 -5.12 20.49 -0.73
CA VAL A 227 -5.94 19.30 -0.47
C VAL A 227 -6.19 19.16 1.03
N GLU A 228 -7.43 18.91 1.41
CA GLU A 228 -7.80 18.63 2.80
C GLU A 228 -7.20 17.29 3.26
N LEU A 229 -6.69 17.27 4.49
CA LEU A 229 -6.18 16.07 5.15
C LEU A 229 -7.11 15.72 6.30
N VAL A 230 -7.36 14.43 6.49
CA VAL A 230 -8.23 13.89 7.53
C VAL A 230 -7.45 12.93 8.41
N ASP A 231 -7.87 12.81 9.67
CA ASP A 231 -7.34 11.85 10.65
C ASP A 231 -5.84 12.00 10.96
N MET A 232 -5.29 13.21 10.79
CA MET A 232 -3.86 13.46 10.98
C MET A 232 -3.41 13.38 12.43
N GLU A 233 -4.33 13.39 13.39
CA GLU A 233 -4.09 13.19 14.82
C GLU A 233 -3.83 11.71 15.18
N PHE A 234 -4.20 10.76 14.33
CA PHE A 234 -4.07 9.35 14.63
C PHE A 234 -2.70 8.79 14.26
N VAL A 235 -2.11 8.07 15.20
CA VAL A 235 -0.89 7.30 15.02
C VAL A 235 -1.16 5.87 15.41
N GLN A 236 -1.05 4.94 14.48
CA GLN A 236 -1.18 3.53 14.81
C GLN A 236 0.12 3.01 15.45
N HIS A 237 0.00 2.47 16.65
CA HIS A 237 1.08 1.81 17.36
C HIS A 237 0.97 0.30 17.22
N TYR A 238 2.07 -0.35 16.80
CA TYR A 238 2.18 -1.79 16.92
C TYR A 238 2.69 -2.15 18.32
N PRO A 239 1.98 -3.03 19.06
CA PRO A 239 2.21 -3.16 20.51
C PRO A 239 3.54 -3.84 20.87
N THR A 240 4.15 -4.57 19.95
CA THR A 240 5.32 -5.40 20.26
C THR A 240 6.38 -5.32 19.18
N VAL A 241 7.51 -4.71 19.51
CA VAL A 241 8.71 -4.66 18.65
C VAL A 241 9.96 -4.93 19.47
N PHE A 242 11.00 -5.43 18.84
CA PHE A 242 12.31 -5.55 19.48
C PHE A 242 12.94 -4.17 19.65
N VAL A 243 13.40 -3.86 20.85
CA VAL A 243 14.19 -2.66 21.15
C VAL A 243 15.69 -2.96 21.26
N ALA A 244 16.03 -4.23 21.48
CA ALA A 244 17.41 -4.74 21.58
C ALA A 244 17.47 -6.19 21.04
N PRO A 245 18.61 -6.64 20.49
CA PRO A 245 19.83 -5.87 20.19
C PRO A 245 19.62 -4.84 19.08
N ALA A 246 20.56 -3.91 18.90
CA ALA A 246 20.42 -2.81 17.91
C ALA A 246 20.06 -3.29 16.49
N GLY A 247 20.61 -4.41 16.04
CA GLY A 247 20.31 -4.99 14.73
C GLY A 247 18.89 -5.58 14.57
N ALA A 248 18.16 -5.75 15.67
CA ALA A 248 16.77 -6.22 15.66
C ALA A 248 15.77 -5.10 16.00
N ARG A 249 16.26 -3.90 16.32
CA ARG A 249 15.42 -2.77 16.72
C ARG A 249 14.39 -2.43 15.62
N GLY A 250 13.13 -2.34 16.01
CA GLY A 250 12.04 -2.06 15.09
C GLY A 250 11.45 -3.28 14.35
N LEU A 251 12.07 -4.47 14.49
CA LEU A 251 11.45 -5.69 13.97
C LEU A 251 10.19 -6.03 14.78
N MET A 252 9.10 -6.29 14.08
CA MET A 252 7.84 -6.66 14.71
C MET A 252 7.93 -8.07 15.31
N PHE A 253 7.43 -8.20 16.52
CA PHE A 253 7.21 -9.47 17.17
C PHE A 253 5.72 -9.83 17.11
N ASN A 254 5.39 -11.03 16.64
CA ASN A 254 3.98 -11.43 16.50
C ASN A 254 3.34 -11.70 17.86
N SER A 255 2.65 -10.70 18.41
CA SER A 255 1.89 -10.84 19.65
C SER A 255 0.75 -11.87 19.54
N GLY A 256 0.20 -12.10 18.34
CA GLY A 256 -0.81 -13.11 18.09
C GLY A 256 -0.37 -14.55 18.38
N ILE A 257 0.93 -14.82 18.47
CA ILE A 257 1.47 -16.11 18.89
C ILE A 257 1.44 -16.25 20.42
N LEU A 258 1.54 -15.16 21.16
CA LEU A 258 1.61 -15.16 22.63
C LEU A 258 0.22 -15.09 23.28
N ILE A 259 -0.65 -14.23 22.75
CA ILE A 259 -1.98 -13.97 23.33
C ILE A 259 -2.85 -15.25 23.47
N PRO A 260 -2.93 -16.16 22.46
CA PRO A 260 -3.73 -17.38 22.58
C PRO A 260 -3.19 -18.38 23.60
N LYS A 261 -1.98 -18.20 24.11
CA LYS A 261 -1.34 -19.10 25.05
C LYS A 261 -1.36 -18.58 26.50
N GLY A 262 -2.15 -17.54 26.77
CA GLY A 262 -2.36 -17.03 28.12
C GLY A 262 -1.19 -16.23 28.70
N ALA A 263 -0.47 -15.52 27.83
CA ALA A 263 0.55 -14.57 28.26
C ALA A 263 -0.09 -13.24 28.69
#